data_c7294f115a2e04f31757117c3e98943a
#
_entry.id   c7294f115a2e04f31757117c3e98943a
#
_cell.length_a   1.000
_cell.length_b   1.000
_cell.length_c   1.000
_cell.angle_alpha   90.00
_cell.angle_beta   90.00
_cell.angle_gamma   90.00
#
_symmetry.space_group_name_H-M   'P 1'
#
loop_
_entity.id
_entity.type
_entity.pdbx_description
1 polymer ?
#
loop_
_entity_poly.entity_id
_entity_poly.type
_entity_poly.pdbx_seq_one_letter_code
_entity_poly.pdbx_strand_id
1 'polypeptide(L)'
;MRNRRALSVVAIVALSILAVSCMRQRGTTHEVETDLHNYSVEMQKWEPTEKEIFQVIDDVEESQYTDDDLVLRMYKGVLPTVDQHVKEVAAYRPATAELSDLHDHYRKGWEDLRTAIDAMIAAENKKDYMALSRGKAQMVAARALLLRAVTRMDALMEENDETMKGMQKS
;
A
#
# COMPACT_ATOMS: atom_id res chain seq x y z
N MET A 1 -64.54 -37.70 -14.05
CA MET A 1 -63.80 -38.50 -15.05
C MET A 1 -62.50 -37.86 -15.38
N ARG A 2 -61.43 -38.65 -15.20
CA ARG A 2 -60.06 -38.51 -15.73
C ARG A 2 -59.22 -37.27 -15.32
N ASN A 3 -58.58 -37.45 -14.17
CA ASN A 3 -57.38 -36.73 -13.74
C ASN A 3 -56.28 -36.77 -14.81
N ARG A 4 -55.70 -35.62 -15.13
CA ARG A 4 -54.35 -35.52 -15.71
C ARG A 4 -53.48 -34.70 -14.75
N ARG A 5 -52.68 -35.44 -14.00
CA ARG A 5 -51.58 -34.87 -13.20
C ARG A 5 -50.49 -34.45 -14.20
N ALA A 6 -50.29 -33.15 -14.31
CA ALA A 6 -49.11 -32.58 -14.94
C ALA A 6 -47.96 -32.61 -13.95
N LEU A 7 -46.99 -33.45 -14.17
CA LEU A 7 -45.70 -33.44 -13.48
C LEU A 7 -44.91 -32.21 -13.97
N SER A 8 -44.83 -31.22 -13.13
CA SER A 8 -43.86 -30.15 -13.34
C SER A 8 -42.49 -30.64 -12.87
N VAL A 9 -41.63 -30.93 -13.85
CA VAL A 9 -40.21 -31.18 -13.65
C VAL A 9 -39.56 -29.82 -13.37
N VAL A 10 -39.34 -29.51 -12.08
CA VAL A 10 -38.51 -28.41 -11.70
C VAL A 10 -37.05 -28.80 -11.93
N ALA A 11 -36.51 -28.35 -13.04
CA ALA A 11 -35.08 -28.43 -13.30
C ALA A 11 -34.36 -27.48 -12.32
N ILE A 12 -33.81 -28.04 -11.26
CA ILE A 12 -32.87 -27.37 -10.39
C ILE A 12 -31.57 -27.23 -11.18
N VAL A 13 -31.41 -26.10 -11.83
CA VAL A 13 -30.10 -25.67 -12.34
C VAL A 13 -29.27 -25.26 -11.12
N ALA A 14 -28.50 -26.21 -10.62
CA ALA A 14 -27.44 -25.94 -9.67
C ALA A 14 -26.41 -25.08 -10.39
N LEU A 15 -26.52 -23.75 -10.22
CA LEU A 15 -25.50 -22.80 -10.61
C LEU A 15 -24.33 -22.97 -9.63
N SER A 16 -23.43 -23.89 -10.00
CA SER A 16 -22.14 -24.02 -9.35
C SER A 16 -21.37 -22.74 -9.65
N ILE A 17 -21.55 -21.73 -8.79
CA ILE A 17 -20.66 -20.59 -8.73
C ILE A 17 -19.34 -21.18 -8.23
N LEU A 18 -18.47 -21.52 -9.17
CA LEU A 18 -17.05 -21.68 -8.94
C LEU A 18 -16.56 -20.31 -8.45
N ALA A 19 -16.66 -20.09 -7.14
CA ALA A 19 -15.83 -19.15 -6.46
C ALA A 19 -14.39 -19.63 -6.70
N VAL A 20 -13.78 -19.15 -7.78
CA VAL A 20 -12.33 -19.15 -7.92
C VAL A 20 -11.84 -18.20 -6.85
N SER A 21 -11.81 -18.71 -5.61
CA SER A 21 -10.92 -18.18 -4.61
C SER A 21 -9.55 -18.30 -5.25
N CYS A 22 -9.02 -17.20 -5.77
CA CYS A 22 -7.60 -17.06 -5.99
C CYS A 22 -6.95 -17.22 -4.61
N MET A 23 -6.83 -18.47 -4.13
CA MET A 23 -5.87 -18.80 -3.12
C MET A 23 -4.53 -18.47 -3.77
N ARG A 24 -4.01 -17.29 -3.48
CA ARG A 24 -2.65 -16.95 -3.81
C ARG A 24 -1.80 -18.05 -3.19
N GLN A 25 -1.25 -18.93 -4.02
CA GLN A 25 -0.36 -19.99 -3.55
C GLN A 25 0.88 -19.29 -2.97
N ARG A 26 1.32 -19.79 -1.83
CA ARG A 26 2.63 -19.40 -1.29
C ARG A 26 3.69 -19.79 -2.34
N GLY A 27 4.58 -18.86 -2.64
CA GLY A 27 5.70 -19.11 -3.53
C GLY A 27 6.64 -20.17 -2.96
N THR A 28 7.33 -20.88 -3.83
CA THR A 28 8.52 -21.63 -3.42
C THR A 28 9.60 -20.67 -2.95
N THR A 29 10.56 -21.14 -2.15
CA THR A 29 11.68 -20.30 -1.67
C THR A 29 12.37 -19.54 -2.81
N HIS A 30 12.59 -20.19 -3.95
CA HIS A 30 13.24 -19.58 -5.11
C HIS A 30 12.34 -18.52 -5.80
N GLU A 31 11.04 -18.73 -5.85
CA GLU A 31 10.11 -17.74 -6.39
C GLU A 31 10.04 -16.50 -5.50
N VAL A 32 10.00 -16.70 -4.18
CA VAL A 32 10.02 -15.59 -3.20
C VAL A 32 11.33 -14.82 -3.27
N GLU A 33 12.48 -15.50 -3.38
CA GLU A 33 13.79 -14.87 -3.55
C GLU A 33 13.85 -13.99 -4.81
N THR A 34 13.39 -14.52 -5.93
CA THR A 34 13.36 -13.79 -7.20
C THR A 34 12.43 -12.57 -7.11
N ASP A 35 11.29 -12.73 -6.50
CA ASP A 35 10.29 -11.65 -6.34
C ASP A 35 10.81 -10.57 -5.36
N LEU A 36 11.46 -10.97 -4.25
CA LEU A 36 12.15 -10.06 -3.31
C LEU A 36 13.22 -9.24 -4.02
N HIS A 37 14.06 -9.89 -4.84
CA HIS A 37 15.07 -9.18 -5.61
C HIS A 37 14.43 -8.14 -6.54
N ASN A 38 13.41 -8.54 -7.32
CA ASN A 38 12.73 -7.64 -8.23
C ASN A 38 12.06 -6.48 -7.49
N TYR A 39 11.45 -6.76 -6.34
CA TYR A 39 10.82 -5.75 -5.50
C TYR A 39 11.84 -4.75 -4.94
N SER A 40 13.00 -5.24 -4.47
CA SER A 40 14.06 -4.36 -3.98
C SER A 40 14.62 -3.44 -5.07
N VAL A 41 14.75 -3.93 -6.30
CA VAL A 41 15.15 -3.12 -7.46
C VAL A 41 14.11 -2.04 -7.77
N GLU A 42 12.83 -2.36 -7.63
CA GLU A 42 11.76 -1.38 -7.84
C GLU A 42 11.73 -0.31 -6.74
N MET A 43 11.89 -0.72 -5.48
CA MET A 43 11.99 0.24 -4.35
C MET A 43 13.17 1.19 -4.50
N GLN A 44 14.33 0.72 -5.01
CA GLN A 44 15.47 1.60 -5.31
C GLN A 44 15.15 2.69 -6.34
N LYS A 45 14.25 2.43 -7.28
CA LYS A 45 13.78 3.45 -8.23
C LYS A 45 12.87 4.48 -7.58
N TRP A 46 12.08 4.07 -6.58
CA TRP A 46 11.15 4.95 -5.85
C TRP A 46 11.87 5.81 -4.80
N GLU A 47 12.98 5.31 -4.23
CA GLU A 47 13.71 5.93 -3.13
C GLU A 47 14.01 7.44 -3.32
N PRO A 48 14.48 7.91 -4.49
CA PRO A 48 14.74 9.35 -4.69
C PRO A 48 13.48 10.21 -4.54
N THR A 49 12.35 9.74 -5.10
CA THR A 49 11.05 10.43 -5.02
C THR A 49 10.52 10.43 -3.58
N GLU A 50 10.68 9.31 -2.88
CA GLU A 50 10.29 9.18 -1.46
C GLU A 50 11.10 10.12 -0.57
N LYS A 51 12.41 10.21 -0.79
CA LYS A 51 13.28 11.16 -0.08
C LYS A 51 12.85 12.60 -0.29
N GLU A 52 12.52 12.99 -1.52
CA GLU A 52 12.02 14.33 -1.84
C GLU A 52 10.71 14.62 -1.08
N ILE A 53 9.76 13.68 -1.10
CA ILE A 53 8.47 13.82 -0.42
C ILE A 53 8.67 13.98 1.10
N PHE A 54 9.45 13.07 1.71
CA PHE A 54 9.68 13.10 3.14
C PHE A 54 10.49 14.31 3.59
N GLN A 55 11.45 14.77 2.77
CA GLN A 55 12.19 16.00 3.07
C GLN A 55 11.24 17.20 3.22
N VAL A 56 10.28 17.36 2.31
CA VAL A 56 9.30 18.46 2.40
C VAL A 56 8.41 18.30 3.66
N ILE A 57 7.99 17.08 3.98
CA ILE A 57 7.16 16.81 5.17
C ILE A 57 7.96 17.13 6.44
N ASP A 58 9.19 16.64 6.52
CA ASP A 58 10.07 16.86 7.68
C ASP A 58 10.42 18.33 7.84
N ASP A 59 10.72 19.06 6.76
CA ASP A 59 10.95 20.51 6.79
C ASP A 59 9.74 21.26 7.34
N VAL A 60 8.52 20.82 7.04
CA VAL A 60 7.28 21.41 7.59
C VAL A 60 7.09 21.03 9.06
N GLU A 61 7.38 19.79 9.46
CA GLU A 61 7.19 19.32 10.84
C GLU A 61 8.25 19.87 11.81
N GLU A 62 9.52 19.91 11.38
CA GLU A 62 10.65 20.37 12.21
C GLU A 62 10.75 21.89 12.28
N SER A 63 10.34 22.56 11.20
CA SER A 63 10.31 24.00 11.20
C SER A 63 9.17 24.49 12.08
N GLN A 64 9.49 25.31 13.05
CA GLN A 64 8.49 26.06 13.80
C GLN A 64 7.88 27.19 12.90
N TYR A 65 7.45 26.78 11.67
CA TYR A 65 6.81 27.72 10.77
C TYR A 65 5.52 28.24 11.41
N THR A 66 5.56 29.50 11.75
CA THR A 66 4.38 30.25 12.20
C THR A 66 3.56 30.79 11.02
N ASP A 67 4.06 30.60 9.79
CA ASP A 67 3.43 31.07 8.55
C ASP A 67 2.63 29.92 7.91
N ASP A 68 1.34 29.88 8.21
CA ASP A 68 0.37 28.92 7.66
C ASP A 68 0.37 28.92 6.12
N ASP A 69 0.57 30.09 5.49
CA ASP A 69 0.58 30.19 4.01
C ASP A 69 1.82 29.54 3.40
N LEU A 70 2.96 29.55 4.09
CA LEU A 70 4.16 28.85 3.67
C LEU A 70 3.96 27.33 3.74
N VAL A 71 3.47 26.84 4.87
CA VAL A 71 3.15 25.41 5.08
C VAL A 71 2.19 24.91 3.99
N LEU A 72 1.14 25.69 3.72
CA LEU A 72 0.17 25.37 2.67
C LEU A 72 0.81 25.31 1.27
N ARG A 73 1.73 26.24 0.95
CA ARG A 73 2.46 26.20 -0.34
C ARG A 73 3.35 24.99 -0.45
N MET A 74 4.04 24.59 0.63
CA MET A 74 4.90 23.40 0.63
C MET A 74 4.10 22.12 0.37
N TYR A 75 2.99 21.91 1.08
CA TYR A 75 2.13 20.75 0.85
C TYR A 75 1.48 20.73 -0.56
N LYS A 76 1.04 21.90 -1.05
CA LYS A 76 0.53 22.01 -2.44
C LYS A 76 1.61 21.74 -3.47
N GLY A 77 2.85 22.10 -3.17
CA GLY A 77 4.00 21.89 -4.05
C GLY A 77 4.38 20.42 -4.18
N VAL A 78 4.35 19.67 -3.08
CA VAL A 78 4.74 18.24 -3.07
C VAL A 78 3.60 17.31 -3.51
N LEU A 79 2.34 17.72 -3.40
CA LEU A 79 1.19 16.86 -3.70
C LEU A 79 1.21 16.22 -5.11
N PRO A 80 1.60 16.92 -6.20
CA PRO A 80 1.72 16.29 -7.52
C PRO A 80 2.76 15.17 -7.56
N THR A 81 3.89 15.31 -6.86
CA THR A 81 4.92 14.27 -6.71
C THR A 81 4.36 13.07 -5.97
N VAL A 82 3.63 13.29 -4.86
CA VAL A 82 2.93 12.23 -4.13
C VAL A 82 1.90 11.52 -5.00
N ASP A 83 1.08 12.27 -5.75
CA ASP A 83 0.07 11.71 -6.67
C ASP A 83 0.70 10.81 -7.75
N GLN A 84 1.86 11.20 -8.29
CA GLN A 84 2.58 10.40 -9.27
C GLN A 84 3.17 9.14 -8.62
N HIS A 85 3.80 9.29 -7.46
CA HIS A 85 4.39 8.17 -6.72
C HIS A 85 3.34 7.12 -6.32
N VAL A 86 2.17 7.54 -5.81
CA VAL A 86 1.05 6.62 -5.51
C VAL A 86 0.63 5.81 -6.73
N LYS A 87 0.60 6.41 -7.93
CA LYS A 87 0.27 5.70 -9.17
C LYS A 87 1.33 4.68 -9.55
N GLU A 88 2.60 5.03 -9.40
CA GLU A 88 3.74 4.14 -9.70
C GLU A 88 3.75 2.94 -8.76
N VAL A 89 3.62 3.17 -7.45
CA VAL A 89 3.47 2.10 -6.46
C VAL A 89 2.25 1.23 -6.77
N ALA A 90 1.10 1.84 -7.06
CA ALA A 90 -0.12 1.11 -7.38
C ALA A 90 -0.05 0.32 -8.71
N ALA A 91 0.88 0.65 -9.60
CA ALA A 91 1.07 -0.07 -10.86
C ALA A 91 1.88 -1.36 -10.71
N TYR A 92 2.74 -1.45 -9.71
CA TYR A 92 3.56 -2.63 -9.45
C TYR A 92 2.70 -3.84 -9.02
N ARG A 93 3.14 -5.05 -9.40
CA ARG A 93 2.45 -6.31 -9.08
C ARG A 93 3.46 -7.35 -8.67
N PRO A 94 3.64 -7.59 -7.36
CA PRO A 94 4.44 -8.71 -6.89
C PRO A 94 3.92 -10.05 -7.41
N ALA A 95 4.83 -10.98 -7.64
CA ALA A 95 4.50 -12.30 -8.19
C ALA A 95 4.00 -13.27 -7.11
N THR A 96 4.52 -13.15 -5.88
CA THR A 96 4.21 -14.06 -4.76
C THR A 96 3.17 -13.47 -3.80
N ALA A 97 2.52 -14.33 -3.04
CA ALA A 97 1.54 -13.92 -2.03
C ALA A 97 2.20 -13.11 -0.91
N GLU A 98 3.37 -13.55 -0.47
CA GLU A 98 4.14 -12.95 0.61
C GLU A 98 4.46 -11.48 0.31
N LEU A 99 4.97 -11.20 -0.88
CA LEU A 99 5.29 -9.84 -1.30
C LEU A 99 4.05 -9.02 -1.65
N SER A 100 3.01 -9.68 -2.14
CA SER A 100 1.77 -8.98 -2.45
C SER A 100 1.09 -8.43 -1.21
N ASP A 101 1.07 -9.18 -0.11
CA ASP A 101 0.50 -8.73 1.16
C ASP A 101 1.31 -7.56 1.73
N LEU A 102 2.64 -7.64 1.64
CA LEU A 102 3.53 -6.55 2.02
C LEU A 102 3.28 -5.30 1.17
N HIS A 103 3.24 -5.47 -0.16
CA HIS A 103 3.02 -4.39 -1.12
C HIS A 103 1.67 -3.71 -0.93
N ASP A 104 0.62 -4.45 -0.61
CA ASP A 104 -0.69 -3.88 -0.31
C ASP A 104 -0.66 -2.95 0.91
N HIS A 105 0.11 -3.29 1.96
CA HIS A 105 0.33 -2.41 3.11
C HIS A 105 1.15 -1.16 2.74
N TYR A 106 2.20 -1.33 1.93
CA TYR A 106 3.03 -0.23 1.45
C TYR A 106 2.23 0.75 0.59
N ARG A 107 1.50 0.23 -0.41
CA ARG A 107 0.60 1.01 -1.27
C ARG A 107 -0.44 1.77 -0.45
N LYS A 108 -1.07 1.08 0.53
CA LYS A 108 -2.04 1.73 1.43
C LYS A 108 -1.41 2.85 2.24
N GLY A 109 -0.19 2.69 2.72
CA GLY A 109 0.54 3.74 3.44
C GLY A 109 0.70 5.00 2.59
N TRP A 110 1.05 4.87 1.32
CA TRP A 110 1.17 5.99 0.39
C TRP A 110 -0.17 6.64 0.04
N GLU A 111 -1.23 5.84 -0.16
CA GLU A 111 -2.60 6.35 -0.37
C GLU A 111 -3.11 7.14 0.86
N ASP A 112 -2.84 6.62 2.06
CA ASP A 112 -3.22 7.28 3.31
C ASP A 112 -2.41 8.58 3.52
N LEU A 113 -1.12 8.59 3.20
CA LEU A 113 -0.27 9.78 3.25
C LEU A 113 -0.78 10.88 2.30
N ARG A 114 -1.05 10.51 1.07
CA ARG A 114 -1.65 11.40 0.07
C ARG A 114 -2.96 12.01 0.57
N THR A 115 -3.83 11.18 1.14
CA THR A 115 -5.13 11.60 1.68
C THR A 115 -4.97 12.55 2.87
N ALA A 116 -3.98 12.31 3.74
CA ALA A 116 -3.68 13.18 4.87
C ALA A 116 -3.21 14.56 4.41
N ILE A 117 -2.31 14.62 3.41
CA ILE A 117 -1.83 15.90 2.84
C ILE A 117 -3.01 16.69 2.24
N ASP A 118 -3.88 16.05 1.45
CA ASP A 118 -5.08 16.69 0.90
C ASP A 118 -6.00 17.24 1.99
N ALA A 119 -6.23 16.45 3.05
CA ALA A 119 -7.07 16.87 4.17
C ALA A 119 -6.47 18.07 4.91
N MET A 120 -5.14 18.13 5.08
CA MET A 120 -4.46 19.26 5.71
C MET A 120 -4.53 20.52 4.84
N ILE A 121 -4.35 20.40 3.53
CA ILE A 121 -4.52 21.51 2.58
C ILE A 121 -5.96 22.06 2.65
N ALA A 122 -6.95 21.18 2.69
CA ALA A 122 -8.35 21.59 2.76
C ALA A 122 -8.71 22.24 4.11
N ALA A 123 -8.15 21.73 5.21
CA ALA A 123 -8.34 22.27 6.55
C ALA A 123 -7.71 23.67 6.66
N GLU A 124 -6.49 23.84 6.17
CA GLU A 124 -5.76 25.12 6.22
C GLU A 124 -6.46 26.20 5.39
N ASN A 125 -6.95 25.87 4.18
CA ASN A 125 -7.73 26.79 3.36
C ASN A 125 -9.01 27.30 4.07
N LYS A 126 -9.54 26.53 5.02
CA LYS A 126 -10.76 26.85 5.80
C LYS A 126 -10.44 27.42 7.20
N LYS A 127 -9.16 27.45 7.57
CA LYS A 127 -8.70 27.75 8.94
C LYS A 127 -9.36 26.84 10.00
N ASP A 128 -9.62 25.55 9.63
CA ASP A 128 -10.17 24.54 10.53
C ASP A 128 -9.02 23.79 11.23
N TYR A 129 -8.58 24.34 12.35
CA TYR A 129 -7.46 23.78 13.13
C TYR A 129 -7.75 22.39 13.72
N MET A 130 -9.03 22.05 13.94
CA MET A 130 -9.40 20.71 14.38
C MET A 130 -9.26 19.68 13.25
N ALA A 131 -9.64 20.04 12.04
CA ALA A 131 -9.42 19.20 10.86
C ALA A 131 -7.93 19.09 10.53
N LEU A 132 -7.16 20.18 10.68
CA LEU A 132 -5.71 20.16 10.49
C LEU A 132 -5.02 19.20 11.47
N SER A 133 -5.40 19.23 12.75
CA SER A 133 -4.87 18.30 13.76
C SER A 133 -5.18 16.83 13.42
N ARG A 134 -6.39 16.56 12.91
CA ARG A 134 -6.75 15.21 12.43
C ARG A 134 -5.91 14.78 11.22
N GLY A 135 -5.69 15.68 10.26
CA GLY A 135 -4.83 15.42 9.10
C GLY A 135 -3.40 15.07 9.52
N LYS A 136 -2.82 15.82 10.45
CA LYS A 136 -1.49 15.51 11.03
C LYS A 136 -1.45 14.12 11.67
N ALA A 137 -2.47 13.76 12.46
CA ALA A 137 -2.54 12.43 13.06
C ALA A 137 -2.66 11.30 12.00
N GLN A 138 -3.39 11.54 10.92
CA GLN A 138 -3.48 10.61 9.79
C GLN A 138 -2.13 10.46 9.08
N MET A 139 -1.39 11.53 8.87
CA MET A 139 -0.04 11.48 8.29
C MET A 139 0.93 10.66 9.13
N VAL A 140 0.93 10.85 10.45
CA VAL A 140 1.75 10.04 11.38
C VAL A 140 1.37 8.54 11.28
N ALA A 141 0.08 8.23 11.21
CA ALA A 141 -0.38 6.84 11.05
C ALA A 141 0.04 6.24 9.71
N ALA A 142 -0.02 7.00 8.62
CA ALA A 142 0.43 6.57 7.29
C ALA A 142 1.93 6.29 7.26
N ARG A 143 2.75 7.19 7.83
CA ARG A 143 4.22 6.97 7.98
C ARG A 143 4.53 5.71 8.79
N ALA A 144 3.81 5.47 9.87
CA ALA A 144 3.98 4.25 10.67
C ALA A 144 3.60 2.97 9.89
N LEU A 145 2.64 3.05 8.97
CA LEU A 145 2.28 1.93 8.09
C LEU A 145 3.39 1.65 7.07
N LEU A 146 3.93 2.69 6.45
CA LEU A 146 5.07 2.59 5.52
C LEU A 146 6.30 1.99 6.20
N LEU A 147 6.66 2.48 7.38
CA LEU A 147 7.80 1.95 8.14
C LEU A 147 7.62 0.46 8.47
N ARG A 148 6.42 0.04 8.86
CA ARG A 148 6.13 -1.38 9.11
C ARG A 148 6.29 -2.24 7.86
N ALA A 149 5.88 -1.75 6.69
CA ALA A 149 6.05 -2.46 5.44
C ALA A 149 7.54 -2.64 5.09
N VAL A 150 8.35 -1.58 5.23
CA VAL A 150 9.81 -1.65 5.01
C VAL A 150 10.46 -2.62 6.00
N THR A 151 10.16 -2.52 7.30
CA THR A 151 10.69 -3.45 8.31
C THR A 151 10.31 -4.91 8.03
N ARG A 152 9.09 -5.15 7.53
CA ARG A 152 8.67 -6.52 7.14
C ARG A 152 9.42 -7.02 5.92
N MET A 153 9.74 -6.15 4.96
CA MET A 153 10.56 -6.50 3.82
C MET A 153 11.97 -6.92 4.25
N ASP A 154 12.61 -6.16 5.13
CA ASP A 154 13.93 -6.50 5.67
C ASP A 154 13.91 -7.87 6.35
N ALA A 155 12.88 -8.13 7.17
CA ALA A 155 12.71 -9.43 7.82
C ALA A 155 12.52 -10.58 6.81
N LEU A 156 11.77 -10.38 5.73
CA LEU A 156 11.61 -11.39 4.66
C LEU A 156 12.93 -11.66 3.93
N MET A 157 13.75 -10.63 3.72
CA MET A 157 15.09 -10.80 3.12
C MET A 157 15.99 -11.63 4.02
N GLU A 158 16.03 -11.36 5.32
CA GLU A 158 16.80 -12.13 6.30
C GLU A 158 16.32 -13.59 6.39
N GLU A 159 15.01 -13.82 6.52
CA GLU A 159 14.40 -15.16 6.56
C GLU A 159 14.78 -16.00 5.32
N ASN A 160 14.79 -15.36 4.15
CA ASN A 160 15.14 -16.03 2.89
C ASN A 160 16.64 -16.36 2.81
N ASP A 161 17.51 -15.44 3.20
CA ASP A 161 18.96 -15.64 3.24
C ASP A 161 19.36 -16.80 4.17
N GLU A 162 18.75 -16.91 5.35
CA GLU A 162 19.00 -18.00 6.28
C GLU A 162 18.55 -19.36 5.72
N THR A 163 17.40 -19.40 5.05
CA THR A 163 16.87 -20.59 4.40
C THR A 163 17.81 -21.10 3.32
N MET A 164 18.31 -20.21 2.47
CA MET A 164 19.26 -20.55 1.40
C MET A 164 20.60 -21.08 1.95
N LYS A 165 21.15 -20.47 3.01
CA LYS A 165 22.37 -20.95 3.69
C LYS A 165 22.17 -22.34 4.32
N GLY A 166 20.96 -22.63 4.83
CA GLY A 166 20.60 -23.94 5.35
C GLY A 166 20.60 -25.03 4.30
N MET A 167 20.05 -24.77 3.11
CA MET A 167 19.99 -25.70 1.98
C MET A 167 21.38 -26.03 1.38
N GLN A 168 22.33 -25.09 1.41
CA GLN A 168 23.67 -25.29 0.89
C GLN A 168 24.54 -26.19 1.80
N LYS A 169 24.15 -26.41 3.04
CA LYS A 169 24.89 -27.22 4.04
C LYS A 169 24.36 -28.65 4.18
N SER A 170 23.25 -28.98 3.55
CA SER A 170 22.63 -30.32 3.52
C SER A 170 22.99 -31.10 2.26
#